data_060f07e7797ce64f4b82c6763f6b7358
#
_entry.id   060f07e7797ce64f4b82c6763f6b7358
#
_cell.length_a   1.000
_cell.length_b   1.000
_cell.length_c   1.000
_cell.angle_alpha   90.00
_cell.angle_beta   90.00
_cell.angle_gamma   90.00
#
_symmetry.space_group_name_H-M   'P 1'
#
loop_
_entity.id
_entity.type
_entity.pdbx_description
1 polymer ?
#
loop_
_entity_poly.entity_id
_entity_poly.type
_entity_poly.pdbx_seq_one_letter_code
_entity_poly.pdbx_strand_id
1 'polypeptide(L)'
;MKRTFKALTLAGLTGAAALFSSAAQAVEIEYWQYFFDARVKAMEQLIEGFEAENPGITVKMTHFPYADYRTKVAAAIPAGEGPDVVQLFYGWLNDYKEAQLIQPLPADVFDADSVSADFFPMVSAMREGDNYWALPTAVRSLALFYNQRLFDEAGIDGPPANLDELVATAKKLTKLDGAGNITQVGITAGMNAQDHHWFREVLVRQFGGEPYLDDYKQVNYNSEAGQKALDFYVGLAKEHKVTAFGFMDEPQAAFKAGRAGMHIDGSFRIGSLNKIRGLKWGVAELPAGPDGTKSNYSSYWVNAITTKAEGEKRDAAVKFMQYVTSDEAMQVWLDVVGELPAKPSVGLTEANANNDVFGPFIRGLAYANTTKFANESAQRQALMDMVSRMDIEGQTAVEAISVAATEEQKILNEYYGK
;
A
#
# COMPACT_ATOMS: atom_id res chain seq x y z
N MET A 1 50.44 53.86 -76.91
CA MET A 1 50.46 52.35 -76.89
C MET A 1 50.66 51.93 -75.49
N LYS A 2 49.65 51.47 -74.78
CA LYS A 2 49.74 50.61 -73.58
C LYS A 2 48.37 49.90 -73.41
N ARG A 3 48.37 48.64 -73.62
CA ARG A 3 47.20 47.69 -73.46
C ARG A 3 46.95 47.44 -72.01
N THR A 4 45.73 47.67 -71.53
CA THR A 4 45.22 47.39 -70.23
C THR A 4 44.50 46.03 -70.28
N PHE A 5 44.97 45.02 -69.51
CA PHE A 5 44.29 43.76 -69.23
C PHE A 5 43.26 44.01 -68.17
N LYS A 6 42.02 43.57 -68.40
CA LYS A 6 40.98 43.49 -67.39
C LYS A 6 41.02 42.07 -66.81
N ALA A 7 41.26 41.95 -65.54
CA ALA A 7 41.09 40.67 -64.78
C ALA A 7 39.62 40.58 -64.29
N LEU A 8 38.93 39.52 -64.70
CA LEU A 8 37.63 39.15 -64.18
C LEU A 8 37.85 38.38 -62.89
N THR A 9 37.37 38.87 -61.75
CA THR A 9 37.34 38.21 -60.46
C THR A 9 35.98 37.49 -60.32
N LEU A 10 35.97 36.17 -60.32
CA LEU A 10 34.81 35.36 -60.10
C LEU A 10 34.66 35.17 -58.57
N ALA A 11 33.67 35.85 -57.94
CA ALA A 11 33.35 35.68 -56.54
C ALA A 11 32.45 34.44 -56.38
N GLY A 12 33.03 33.37 -55.88
CA GLY A 12 32.26 32.19 -55.44
C GLY A 12 31.53 32.45 -54.12
N LEU A 13 30.20 32.54 -54.13
CA LEU A 13 29.38 32.46 -52.93
C LEU A 13 29.31 31.00 -52.45
N THR A 14 30.10 30.63 -51.45
CA THR A 14 29.89 29.46 -50.65
C THR A 14 28.85 29.75 -49.61
N GLY A 15 27.60 29.38 -49.86
CA GLY A 15 26.51 29.37 -48.87
C GLY A 15 26.77 28.28 -47.82
N ALA A 16 27.23 28.67 -46.65
CA ALA A 16 27.21 27.80 -45.49
C ALA A 16 25.75 27.68 -44.99
N ALA A 17 25.10 26.57 -45.31
CA ALA A 17 23.86 26.21 -44.69
C ALA A 17 24.15 25.84 -43.23
N ALA A 18 23.94 26.79 -42.33
CA ALA A 18 23.92 26.55 -40.88
C ALA A 18 22.69 25.67 -40.61
N LEU A 19 22.90 24.39 -40.40
CA LEU A 19 21.92 23.47 -39.78
C LEU A 19 21.74 23.96 -38.34
N PHE A 20 20.73 24.81 -38.13
CA PHE A 20 20.20 25.04 -36.80
C PHE A 20 19.52 23.72 -36.38
N SER A 21 20.25 22.82 -35.72
CA SER A 21 19.66 21.84 -34.85
C SER A 21 18.98 22.66 -33.74
N SER A 22 17.68 22.87 -33.84
CA SER A 22 16.89 23.26 -32.70
C SER A 22 17.05 22.10 -31.68
N ALA A 23 17.93 22.29 -30.69
CA ALA A 23 17.89 21.43 -29.51
C ALA A 23 16.47 21.58 -28.99
N ALA A 24 15.65 20.53 -29.17
CA ALA A 24 14.36 20.44 -28.52
C ALA A 24 14.63 20.64 -27.02
N GLN A 25 14.05 21.68 -26.44
CA GLN A 25 14.21 21.93 -25.02
C GLN A 25 13.64 20.74 -24.28
N ALA A 26 14.43 20.12 -23.41
CA ALA A 26 13.98 18.98 -22.63
C ALA A 26 12.75 19.38 -21.80
N VAL A 27 11.72 18.53 -21.84
CA VAL A 27 10.53 18.70 -21.01
C VAL A 27 10.85 18.28 -19.61
N GLU A 28 10.83 19.20 -18.65
CA GLU A 28 11.01 18.88 -17.23
C GLU A 28 9.64 18.66 -16.58
N ILE A 29 9.46 17.50 -15.94
CA ILE A 29 8.31 17.19 -15.08
C ILE A 29 8.74 17.08 -13.63
N GLU A 30 7.88 17.49 -12.70
CA GLU A 30 8.09 17.36 -11.28
C GLU A 30 7.36 16.13 -10.74
N TYR A 31 8.08 15.28 -9.99
CA TYR A 31 7.54 14.12 -9.26
C TYR A 31 7.69 14.34 -7.75
N TRP A 32 6.59 14.21 -6.99
CA TRP A 32 6.61 14.32 -5.53
C TRP A 32 6.24 13.04 -4.84
N GLN A 33 7.03 12.65 -3.81
CA GLN A 33 6.77 11.51 -2.94
C GLN A 33 7.04 11.86 -1.47
N TYR A 34 6.54 11.04 -0.54
CA TYR A 34 6.98 11.16 0.85
C TYR A 34 8.38 10.57 1.03
N PHE A 35 9.10 11.12 2.01
CA PHE A 35 10.47 10.68 2.31
C PHE A 35 10.46 9.32 3.01
N PHE A 36 11.16 8.38 2.42
CA PHE A 36 11.62 7.13 3.00
C PHE A 36 12.88 6.73 2.24
N ASP A 37 14.01 6.60 2.94
CA ASP A 37 15.34 6.48 2.33
C ASP A 37 15.42 5.46 1.19
N ALA A 38 14.91 4.23 1.40
CA ALA A 38 14.92 3.21 0.37
C ALA A 38 14.05 3.56 -0.85
N ARG A 39 12.91 4.24 -0.64
CA ARG A 39 12.02 4.67 -1.74
C ARG A 39 12.63 5.79 -2.56
N VAL A 40 13.34 6.72 -1.90
CA VAL A 40 14.07 7.78 -2.61
C VAL A 40 15.12 7.15 -3.51
N LYS A 41 15.93 6.22 -2.98
CA LYS A 41 16.97 5.52 -3.76
C LYS A 41 16.39 4.70 -4.94
N ALA A 42 15.29 3.98 -4.72
CA ALA A 42 14.64 3.25 -5.79
C ALA A 42 14.12 4.19 -6.89
N MET A 43 13.47 5.29 -6.50
CA MET A 43 12.95 6.25 -7.47
C MET A 43 14.06 7.01 -8.22
N GLU A 44 15.19 7.35 -7.56
CA GLU A 44 16.37 7.91 -8.22
C GLU A 44 16.90 6.96 -9.30
N GLN A 45 17.02 5.66 -9.01
CA GLN A 45 17.43 4.65 -9.98
C GLN A 45 16.42 4.54 -11.14
N LEU A 46 15.12 4.59 -10.88
CA LEU A 46 14.08 4.54 -11.91
C LEU A 46 14.07 5.82 -12.76
N ILE A 47 14.30 6.99 -12.19
CA ILE A 47 14.41 8.25 -12.92
C ILE A 47 15.63 8.21 -13.85
N GLU A 48 16.79 7.77 -13.37
CA GLU A 48 18.01 7.63 -14.19
C GLU A 48 17.75 6.71 -15.40
N GLY A 49 17.11 5.56 -15.19
CA GLY A 49 16.74 4.65 -16.29
C GLY A 49 15.74 5.27 -17.26
N PHE A 50 14.68 5.92 -16.74
CA PHE A 50 13.69 6.59 -17.57
C PHE A 50 14.29 7.69 -18.46
N GLU A 51 15.14 8.55 -17.90
CA GLU A 51 15.81 9.64 -18.64
C GLU A 51 16.75 9.11 -19.72
N ALA A 52 17.43 7.98 -19.45
CA ALA A 52 18.28 7.33 -20.44
C ALA A 52 17.48 6.81 -21.66
N GLU A 53 16.27 6.30 -21.43
CA GLU A 53 15.38 5.82 -22.49
C GLU A 53 14.59 6.95 -23.18
N ASN A 54 14.47 8.10 -22.53
CA ASN A 54 13.69 9.25 -23.01
C ASN A 54 14.52 10.54 -23.03
N PRO A 55 15.52 10.66 -23.92
CA PRO A 55 16.52 11.76 -23.93
C PRO A 55 15.93 13.12 -24.29
N GLY A 56 14.75 13.45 -24.01
CA GLY A 56 14.09 14.75 -24.16
C GLY A 56 13.21 15.08 -22.97
N ILE A 57 13.23 14.20 -21.94
CA ILE A 57 12.44 14.37 -20.72
C ILE A 57 13.38 14.29 -19.51
N THR A 58 13.18 15.19 -18.55
CA THR A 58 13.85 15.14 -17.24
C THR A 58 12.81 15.09 -16.12
N VAL A 59 13.14 14.41 -15.02
CA VAL A 59 12.25 14.25 -13.88
C VAL A 59 12.90 14.85 -12.63
N LYS A 60 12.37 15.96 -12.16
CA LYS A 60 12.79 16.59 -10.91
C LYS A 60 12.02 15.99 -9.74
N MET A 61 12.67 15.14 -8.95
CA MET A 61 12.07 14.55 -7.76
C MET A 61 12.15 15.50 -6.56
N THR A 62 11.04 15.66 -5.84
CA THR A 62 10.97 16.31 -4.53
C THR A 62 10.32 15.37 -3.51
N HIS A 63 10.83 15.35 -2.29
CA HIS A 63 10.29 14.52 -1.22
C HIS A 63 10.13 15.31 0.08
N PHE A 64 9.13 14.92 0.90
CA PHE A 64 8.78 15.58 2.15
C PHE A 64 8.65 14.55 3.28
N PRO A 65 8.92 14.93 4.55
CA PRO A 65 8.61 14.09 5.69
C PRO A 65 7.15 13.60 5.65
N TYR A 66 6.92 12.35 6.02
CA TYR A 66 5.59 11.73 5.95
C TYR A 66 4.51 12.55 6.66
N ALA A 67 4.82 13.10 7.84
CA ALA A 67 3.87 13.90 8.62
C ALA A 67 3.35 15.16 7.90
N ASP A 68 4.19 15.76 7.04
CA ASP A 68 3.88 17.01 6.33
C ASP A 68 3.36 16.77 4.90
N TYR A 69 3.59 15.55 4.37
CA TYR A 69 3.44 15.27 2.94
C TYR A 69 2.04 15.55 2.42
N ARG A 70 1.01 14.96 3.07
CA ARG A 70 -0.39 15.13 2.64
C ARG A 70 -0.80 16.60 2.58
N THR A 71 -0.47 17.35 3.63
CA THR A 71 -0.82 18.78 3.74
C THR A 71 -0.12 19.61 2.68
N LYS A 72 1.18 19.35 2.43
CA LYS A 72 1.96 20.07 1.42
C LYS A 72 1.42 19.82 0.00
N VAL A 73 1.15 18.58 -0.34
CA VAL A 73 0.60 18.21 -1.67
C VAL A 73 -0.77 18.85 -1.89
N ALA A 74 -1.67 18.73 -0.90
CA ALA A 74 -3.02 19.29 -0.98
C ALA A 74 -3.04 20.82 -1.10
N ALA A 75 -2.05 21.51 -0.54
CA ALA A 75 -1.94 22.97 -0.65
C ALA A 75 -1.28 23.41 -1.95
N ALA A 76 -0.25 22.72 -2.44
CA ALA A 76 0.55 23.16 -3.58
C ALA A 76 -0.16 22.98 -4.93
N ILE A 77 -0.91 21.91 -5.14
CA ILE A 77 -1.57 21.65 -6.42
C ILE A 77 -2.57 22.77 -6.78
N PRO A 78 -3.50 23.18 -5.87
CA PRO A 78 -4.42 24.28 -6.18
C PRO A 78 -3.73 25.62 -6.38
N ALA A 79 -2.55 25.81 -5.77
CA ALA A 79 -1.75 27.02 -5.95
C ALA A 79 -0.98 27.06 -7.29
N GLY A 80 -1.02 25.98 -8.09
CA GLY A 80 -0.25 25.84 -9.31
C GLY A 80 1.25 25.56 -9.11
N GLU A 81 1.65 25.31 -7.86
CA GLU A 81 3.05 25.06 -7.46
C GLU A 81 3.33 23.55 -7.16
N GLY A 82 2.34 22.69 -7.39
CA GLY A 82 2.44 21.27 -7.14
C GLY A 82 3.22 20.52 -8.24
N PRO A 83 3.41 19.20 -8.08
CA PRO A 83 4.08 18.34 -9.05
C PRO A 83 3.22 18.08 -10.30
N ASP A 84 3.83 17.57 -11.36
CA ASP A 84 3.13 17.02 -12.53
C ASP A 84 2.67 15.57 -12.26
N VAL A 85 3.47 14.79 -11.52
CA VAL A 85 3.14 13.44 -11.03
C VAL A 85 3.30 13.40 -9.52
N VAL A 86 2.31 12.85 -8.82
CA VAL A 86 2.28 12.78 -7.37
C VAL A 86 2.09 11.36 -6.86
N GLN A 87 2.82 10.98 -5.83
CA GLN A 87 2.58 9.74 -5.13
C GLN A 87 1.54 9.95 -4.02
N LEU A 88 0.47 9.16 -4.02
CA LEU A 88 -0.63 9.24 -3.04
C LEU A 88 -0.80 7.90 -2.32
N PHE A 89 -1.20 7.93 -1.06
CA PHE A 89 -1.78 6.75 -0.44
C PHE A 89 -3.13 6.46 -1.11
N TYR A 90 -3.36 5.23 -1.50
CA TYR A 90 -4.56 4.86 -2.27
C TYR A 90 -5.87 5.32 -1.61
N GLY A 91 -5.95 5.28 -0.28
CA GLY A 91 -7.10 5.74 0.50
C GLY A 91 -7.36 7.25 0.47
N TRP A 92 -6.47 8.05 -0.13
CA TRP A 92 -6.68 9.49 -0.33
C TRP A 92 -7.18 9.82 -1.73
N LEU A 93 -7.24 8.85 -2.65
CA LEU A 93 -7.55 9.09 -4.05
C LEU A 93 -8.85 9.87 -4.24
N ASN A 94 -9.87 9.49 -3.49
CA ASN A 94 -11.19 10.11 -3.60
C ASN A 94 -11.16 11.59 -3.20
N ASP A 95 -10.47 11.96 -2.11
CA ASP A 95 -10.31 13.35 -1.69
C ASP A 95 -9.67 14.21 -2.80
N TYR A 96 -8.66 13.64 -3.48
CA TYR A 96 -7.93 14.33 -4.56
C TYR A 96 -8.75 14.45 -5.85
N LYS A 97 -9.59 13.46 -6.14
CA LYS A 97 -10.53 13.51 -7.27
C LYS A 97 -11.62 14.53 -7.04
N GLU A 98 -12.28 14.52 -5.88
CA GLU A 98 -13.34 15.50 -5.53
C GLU A 98 -12.81 16.93 -5.55
N ALA A 99 -11.60 17.14 -5.05
CA ALA A 99 -10.94 18.44 -5.09
C ALA A 99 -10.38 18.82 -6.47
N GLN A 100 -10.56 17.97 -7.50
CA GLN A 100 -10.06 18.17 -8.87
C GLN A 100 -8.55 18.42 -8.93
N LEU A 101 -7.78 17.74 -8.09
CA LEU A 101 -6.32 17.89 -8.02
C LEU A 101 -5.57 16.91 -8.94
N ILE A 102 -6.22 15.84 -9.34
CA ILE A 102 -5.67 14.81 -10.24
C ILE A 102 -6.61 14.60 -11.42
N GLN A 103 -6.10 14.04 -12.49
CA GLN A 103 -6.85 13.75 -13.71
C GLN A 103 -6.84 12.24 -14.00
N PRO A 104 -7.83 11.71 -14.73
CA PRO A 104 -7.83 10.31 -15.12
C PRO A 104 -6.63 10.02 -16.03
N LEU A 105 -6.08 8.82 -15.90
CA LEU A 105 -5.08 8.31 -16.82
C LEU A 105 -5.69 8.16 -18.22
N PRO A 106 -4.97 8.49 -19.31
CA PRO A 106 -5.50 8.41 -20.66
C PRO A 106 -5.83 6.96 -21.03
N ALA A 107 -7.10 6.71 -21.40
CA ALA A 107 -7.62 5.37 -21.68
C ALA A 107 -7.01 4.72 -22.94
N ASP A 108 -6.48 5.50 -23.86
CA ASP A 108 -5.74 5.03 -25.02
C ASP A 108 -4.35 4.47 -24.69
N VAL A 109 -3.83 4.77 -23.50
CA VAL A 109 -2.55 4.28 -22.97
C VAL A 109 -2.75 3.29 -21.83
N PHE A 110 -3.70 3.56 -20.95
CA PHE A 110 -4.05 2.76 -19.78
C PHE A 110 -5.49 2.22 -19.93
N ASP A 111 -5.67 1.37 -20.96
CA ASP A 111 -6.96 0.72 -21.20
C ASP A 111 -7.40 -0.05 -19.95
N ALA A 112 -8.63 0.20 -19.49
CA ALA A 112 -9.08 -0.28 -18.20
C ALA A 112 -9.14 -1.80 -18.08
N ASP A 113 -9.46 -2.50 -19.15
CA ASP A 113 -9.54 -3.96 -19.14
C ASP A 113 -8.13 -4.57 -19.22
N SER A 114 -7.23 -3.97 -20.01
CA SER A 114 -5.82 -4.35 -20.05
C SER A 114 -5.13 -4.16 -18.70
N VAL A 115 -5.34 -3.01 -18.03
CA VAL A 115 -4.82 -2.77 -16.66
C VAL A 115 -5.41 -3.76 -15.67
N SER A 116 -6.71 -4.04 -15.75
CA SER A 116 -7.36 -5.01 -14.85
C SER A 116 -6.84 -6.43 -15.03
N ALA A 117 -6.41 -6.80 -16.24
CA ALA A 117 -5.81 -8.11 -16.53
C ALA A 117 -4.34 -8.21 -16.10
N ASP A 118 -3.61 -7.10 -16.12
CA ASP A 118 -2.17 -7.04 -15.87
C ASP A 118 -1.80 -6.89 -14.38
N PHE A 119 -2.64 -6.24 -13.60
CA PHE A 119 -2.42 -6.00 -12.18
C PHE A 119 -3.18 -6.97 -11.27
N PHE A 120 -2.72 -7.12 -10.02
CA PHE A 120 -3.49 -7.85 -9.01
C PHE A 120 -4.88 -7.22 -8.81
N PRO A 121 -5.92 -8.03 -8.51
CA PRO A 121 -7.33 -7.56 -8.48
C PRO A 121 -7.60 -6.34 -7.59
N MET A 122 -6.87 -6.18 -6.47
CA MET A 122 -7.05 -5.07 -5.55
C MET A 122 -6.73 -3.69 -6.18
N VAL A 123 -5.96 -3.63 -7.26
CA VAL A 123 -5.64 -2.37 -7.96
C VAL A 123 -6.88 -1.80 -8.67
N SER A 124 -7.91 -2.61 -8.91
CA SER A 124 -9.21 -2.14 -9.43
C SER A 124 -9.88 -1.08 -8.54
N ALA A 125 -9.48 -0.95 -7.28
CA ALA A 125 -9.94 0.15 -6.41
C ALA A 125 -9.55 1.55 -6.94
N MET A 126 -8.60 1.65 -7.87
CA MET A 126 -8.19 2.88 -8.54
C MET A 126 -9.00 3.17 -9.82
N ARG A 127 -9.89 2.25 -10.22
CA ARG A 127 -10.78 2.39 -11.38
C ARG A 127 -12.09 3.05 -10.99
N GLU A 128 -12.55 3.96 -11.81
CA GLU A 128 -13.91 4.50 -11.78
C GLU A 128 -14.47 4.57 -13.21
N GLY A 129 -15.55 3.85 -13.45
CA GLY A 129 -16.06 3.65 -14.81
C GLY A 129 -15.02 2.98 -15.70
N ASP A 130 -14.73 3.63 -16.82
CA ASP A 130 -13.77 3.14 -17.81
C ASP A 130 -12.35 3.73 -17.65
N ASN A 131 -12.07 4.40 -16.52
CA ASN A 131 -10.77 5.05 -16.32
C ASN A 131 -10.10 4.59 -15.01
N TYR A 132 -8.80 4.36 -15.08
CA TYR A 132 -7.93 4.39 -13.90
C TYR A 132 -7.49 5.82 -13.60
N TRP A 133 -7.40 6.18 -12.33
CA TRP A 133 -6.97 7.51 -11.88
C TRP A 133 -5.53 7.53 -11.38
N ALA A 134 -5.02 6.37 -11.01
CA ALA A 134 -3.67 6.21 -10.52
C ALA A 134 -3.26 4.74 -10.59
N LEU A 135 -1.95 4.46 -10.61
CA LEU A 135 -1.43 3.09 -10.59
C LEU A 135 -0.26 2.96 -9.62
N PRO A 136 -0.13 1.81 -8.93
CA PRO A 136 0.98 1.56 -8.03
C PRO A 136 2.21 1.03 -8.77
N THR A 137 3.41 1.43 -8.31
CA THR A 137 4.66 0.72 -8.63
C THR A 137 4.79 -0.54 -7.76
N ALA A 138 4.30 -0.47 -6.54
CA ALA A 138 4.37 -1.57 -5.58
C ALA A 138 3.13 -1.60 -4.68
N VAL A 139 2.85 -2.78 -4.14
CA VAL A 139 1.76 -3.03 -3.19
C VAL A 139 2.31 -3.63 -1.90
N ARG A 140 1.47 -3.78 -0.90
CA ARG A 140 1.76 -4.39 0.39
C ARG A 140 0.64 -5.36 0.73
N SER A 141 0.94 -6.42 1.46
CA SER A 141 -0.07 -7.29 2.04
C SER A 141 0.24 -7.57 3.50
N LEU A 142 -0.69 -8.18 4.21
CA LEU A 142 -0.48 -8.65 5.59
C LEU A 142 0.12 -10.06 5.58
N ALA A 143 0.88 -10.36 6.63
CA ALA A 143 1.33 -11.71 6.92
C ALA A 143 1.46 -11.92 8.43
N LEU A 144 1.62 -13.16 8.85
CA LEU A 144 1.89 -13.55 10.23
C LEU A 144 3.41 -13.55 10.45
N PHE A 145 3.93 -12.58 11.19
CA PHE A 145 5.28 -12.64 11.74
C PHE A 145 5.29 -13.51 13.00
N TYR A 146 6.31 -14.32 13.16
CA TYR A 146 6.49 -15.14 14.37
C TYR A 146 7.92 -15.05 14.90
N ASN A 147 8.06 -15.10 16.21
CA ASN A 147 9.35 -15.05 16.90
C ASN A 147 9.92 -16.46 17.01
N GLN A 148 10.90 -16.80 16.18
CA GLN A 148 11.50 -18.13 16.08
C GLN A 148 12.05 -18.61 17.43
N ARG A 149 12.73 -17.75 18.20
CA ARG A 149 13.26 -18.11 19.52
C ARG A 149 12.15 -18.52 20.49
N LEU A 150 11.00 -17.80 20.50
CA LEU A 150 9.88 -18.13 21.37
C LEU A 150 9.16 -19.43 20.93
N PHE A 151 9.12 -19.69 19.63
CA PHE A 151 8.61 -20.94 19.06
C PHE A 151 9.49 -22.13 19.48
N ASP A 152 10.81 -22.01 19.33
CA ASP A 152 11.79 -23.03 19.76
C ASP A 152 11.66 -23.32 21.26
N GLU A 153 11.59 -22.27 22.10
CA GLU A 153 11.45 -22.38 23.56
C GLU A 153 10.13 -23.08 23.97
N ALA A 154 9.07 -22.94 23.17
CA ALA A 154 7.76 -23.55 23.41
C ALA A 154 7.58 -24.91 22.72
N GLY A 155 8.59 -25.40 21.98
CA GLY A 155 8.52 -26.67 21.22
C GLY A 155 7.47 -26.63 20.12
N ILE A 156 7.38 -25.48 19.37
CA ILE A 156 6.45 -25.29 18.27
C ILE A 156 7.23 -25.38 16.97
N ASP A 157 6.89 -26.36 16.13
CA ASP A 157 7.64 -26.68 14.91
C ASP A 157 7.44 -25.65 13.78
N GLY A 158 6.33 -24.91 13.76
CA GLY A 158 6.02 -23.95 12.69
C GLY A 158 4.81 -23.05 12.97
N PRO A 159 4.58 -22.08 12.07
CA PRO A 159 3.46 -21.16 12.20
C PRO A 159 2.11 -21.86 11.99
N PRO A 160 1.02 -21.35 12.61
CA PRO A 160 -0.33 -21.92 12.49
C PRO A 160 -0.89 -21.74 11.06
N ALA A 161 -1.58 -22.79 10.57
CA ALA A 161 -2.19 -22.80 9.24
C ALA A 161 -3.63 -22.26 9.23
N ASN A 162 -4.32 -22.28 10.37
CA ASN A 162 -5.71 -21.85 10.52
C ASN A 162 -5.93 -21.12 11.86
N LEU A 163 -7.13 -20.52 12.04
CA LEU A 163 -7.45 -19.73 13.23
C LEU A 163 -7.46 -20.55 14.53
N ASP A 164 -7.85 -21.83 14.48
CA ASP A 164 -7.84 -22.71 15.67
C ASP A 164 -6.39 -23.01 16.11
N GLU A 165 -5.53 -23.30 15.15
CA GLU A 165 -4.10 -23.47 15.40
C GLU A 165 -3.45 -22.17 15.88
N LEU A 166 -3.89 -20.99 15.37
CA LEU A 166 -3.43 -19.69 15.85
C LEU A 166 -3.69 -19.56 17.35
N VAL A 167 -4.91 -19.85 17.81
CA VAL A 167 -5.29 -19.77 19.22
C VAL A 167 -4.48 -20.79 20.05
N ALA A 168 -4.36 -22.02 19.58
CA ALA A 168 -3.60 -23.06 20.27
C ALA A 168 -2.11 -22.71 20.41
N THR A 169 -1.52 -22.18 19.35
CA THR A 169 -0.13 -21.70 19.32
C THR A 169 0.05 -20.49 20.24
N ALA A 170 -0.87 -19.53 20.18
CA ALA A 170 -0.84 -18.35 21.04
C ALA A 170 -0.92 -18.71 22.54
N LYS A 171 -1.74 -19.71 22.91
CA LYS A 171 -1.81 -20.21 24.29
C LYS A 171 -0.47 -20.77 24.79
N LYS A 172 0.26 -21.51 23.95
CA LYS A 172 1.59 -22.06 24.32
C LYS A 172 2.64 -20.95 24.48
N LEU A 173 2.51 -19.85 23.72
CA LEU A 173 3.45 -18.73 23.70
C LEU A 173 3.18 -17.68 24.79
N THR A 174 1.97 -17.67 25.38
CA THR A 174 1.60 -16.69 26.40
C THR A 174 2.28 -17.02 27.73
N LYS A 175 2.87 -16.01 28.38
CA LYS A 175 3.47 -16.15 29.72
C LYS A 175 2.81 -15.18 30.68
N LEU A 176 2.55 -15.66 31.89
CA LEU A 176 1.98 -14.90 33.01
C LEU A 176 3.01 -14.76 34.13
N ASP A 177 2.90 -13.71 34.92
CA ASP A 177 3.62 -13.61 36.19
C ASP A 177 2.90 -14.34 37.34
N GLY A 178 3.48 -14.33 38.53
CA GLY A 178 2.89 -14.97 39.70
C GLY A 178 1.56 -14.35 40.18
N ALA A 179 1.20 -13.17 39.68
CA ALA A 179 -0.06 -12.47 39.94
C ALA A 179 -1.12 -12.72 38.85
N GLY A 180 -0.74 -13.43 37.78
CA GLY A 180 -1.61 -13.74 36.64
C GLY A 180 -1.62 -12.66 35.56
N ASN A 181 -0.74 -11.68 35.60
CA ASN A 181 -0.64 -10.67 34.56
C ASN A 181 0.16 -11.18 33.38
N ILE A 182 -0.25 -10.80 32.15
CA ILE A 182 0.46 -11.17 30.93
C ILE A 182 1.81 -10.46 30.89
N THR A 183 2.89 -11.21 30.80
CA THR A 183 4.26 -10.71 30.62
C THR A 183 4.81 -10.93 29.23
N GLN A 184 4.20 -11.86 28.48
CA GLN A 184 4.44 -12.13 27.08
C GLN A 184 3.11 -12.52 26.44
N VAL A 185 2.73 -11.85 25.36
CA VAL A 185 1.54 -12.21 24.58
C VAL A 185 1.85 -13.31 23.57
N GLY A 186 0.91 -14.21 23.36
CA GLY A 186 1.01 -15.22 22.29
C GLY A 186 0.88 -14.61 20.91
N ILE A 187 -0.04 -13.67 20.77
CA ILE A 187 -0.23 -12.82 19.59
C ILE A 187 -0.51 -11.39 20.03
N THR A 188 -0.04 -10.42 19.27
CA THR A 188 -0.39 -9.01 19.51
C THR A 188 -1.82 -8.71 19.07
N ALA A 189 -2.47 -7.71 19.67
CA ALA A 189 -3.75 -7.19 19.24
C ALA A 189 -3.83 -5.67 19.44
N GLY A 190 -4.34 -4.95 18.43
CA GLY A 190 -4.54 -3.51 18.51
C GLY A 190 -5.15 -2.93 17.23
N MET A 191 -6.41 -2.49 17.29
CA MET A 191 -7.13 -1.87 16.17
C MET A 191 -6.51 -0.56 15.67
N ASN A 192 -5.66 0.08 16.46
CA ASN A 192 -4.88 1.25 16.06
C ASN A 192 -3.73 0.92 15.07
N ALA A 193 -3.37 -0.38 14.93
CA ALA A 193 -2.36 -0.88 13.99
C ALA A 193 -3.03 -1.50 12.74
N GLN A 194 -2.59 -2.68 12.29
CA GLN A 194 -3.13 -3.32 11.08
C GLN A 194 -4.39 -4.17 11.36
N ASP A 195 -4.75 -4.36 12.63
CA ASP A 195 -5.83 -5.26 13.01
C ASP A 195 -7.21 -4.80 12.52
N HIS A 196 -7.42 -3.49 12.31
CA HIS A 196 -8.66 -3.00 11.72
C HIS A 196 -8.84 -3.49 10.26
N HIS A 197 -7.73 -3.72 9.54
CA HIS A 197 -7.75 -4.33 8.22
C HIS A 197 -7.90 -5.86 8.32
N TRP A 198 -7.22 -6.47 9.30
CA TRP A 198 -7.37 -7.90 9.58
C TRP A 198 -8.81 -8.24 9.92
N PHE A 199 -9.46 -7.46 10.78
CA PHE A 199 -10.89 -7.65 11.07
C PHE A 199 -11.74 -7.48 9.81
N ARG A 200 -11.66 -6.31 9.16
CA ARG A 200 -12.55 -5.88 8.08
C ARG A 200 -12.43 -6.76 6.84
N GLU A 201 -11.23 -6.90 6.30
CA GLU A 201 -11.03 -7.55 5.00
C GLU A 201 -10.67 -9.04 5.11
N VAL A 202 -10.21 -9.49 6.26
CA VAL A 202 -9.75 -10.86 6.41
C VAL A 202 -10.72 -11.67 7.25
N LEU A 203 -10.90 -11.36 8.53
CA LEU A 203 -11.72 -12.18 9.43
C LEU A 203 -13.20 -12.23 8.97
N VAL A 204 -13.82 -11.11 8.62
CA VAL A 204 -15.21 -11.11 8.15
C VAL A 204 -15.39 -12.06 6.96
N ARG A 205 -14.46 -12.06 5.99
CA ARG A 205 -14.49 -12.97 4.85
C ARG A 205 -14.21 -14.41 5.23
N GLN A 206 -13.27 -14.63 6.14
CA GLN A 206 -12.92 -15.96 6.65
C GLN A 206 -14.06 -16.60 7.45
N PHE A 207 -14.97 -15.83 8.00
CA PHE A 207 -16.20 -16.30 8.62
C PHE A 207 -17.41 -16.33 7.64
N GLY A 208 -17.16 -16.19 6.33
CA GLY A 208 -18.16 -16.38 5.27
C GLY A 208 -18.99 -15.15 4.93
N GLY A 209 -18.53 -13.95 5.34
CA GLY A 209 -19.21 -12.69 5.04
C GLY A 209 -18.51 -11.82 4.01
N GLU A 210 -19.20 -10.81 3.54
CA GLU A 210 -18.66 -9.70 2.80
C GLU A 210 -18.72 -8.44 3.67
N PRO A 211 -17.60 -7.72 3.90
CA PRO A 211 -17.62 -6.57 4.81
C PRO A 211 -18.40 -5.38 4.25
N TYR A 212 -18.43 -5.23 2.93
CA TYR A 212 -19.15 -4.18 2.23
C TYR A 212 -19.89 -4.71 1.01
N LEU A 213 -20.95 -4.01 0.61
CA LEU A 213 -21.67 -4.20 -0.64
C LEU A 213 -21.64 -2.91 -1.48
N ASP A 214 -22.23 -2.98 -2.69
CA ASP A 214 -22.38 -1.82 -3.59
C ASP A 214 -21.07 -1.02 -3.75
N ASP A 215 -20.01 -1.73 -4.13
CA ASP A 215 -18.69 -1.12 -4.37
C ASP A 215 -18.18 -0.27 -3.19
N TYR A 216 -18.28 -0.82 -1.96
CA TYR A 216 -17.89 -0.19 -0.69
C TYR A 216 -18.78 0.99 -0.24
N LYS A 217 -19.97 1.18 -0.81
CA LYS A 217 -20.91 2.23 -0.40
C LYS A 217 -21.83 1.79 0.74
N GLN A 218 -21.96 0.48 0.95
CA GLN A 218 -22.81 -0.08 1.98
C GLN A 218 -22.00 -0.96 2.93
N VAL A 219 -22.05 -0.63 4.22
CA VAL A 219 -21.49 -1.47 5.29
C VAL A 219 -22.31 -2.76 5.40
N ASN A 220 -21.65 -3.92 5.41
CA ASN A 220 -22.28 -5.23 5.51
C ASN A 220 -21.63 -6.15 6.57
N TYR A 221 -20.61 -5.69 7.26
CA TYR A 221 -20.02 -6.49 8.35
C TYR A 221 -20.95 -6.59 9.59
N ASN A 222 -22.04 -5.81 9.67
CA ASN A 222 -23.11 -6.05 10.65
C ASN A 222 -23.95 -7.27 10.25
N SER A 223 -23.33 -8.44 10.33
CA SER A 223 -23.85 -9.72 9.89
C SER A 223 -23.42 -10.82 10.86
N GLU A 224 -23.97 -12.02 10.74
CA GLU A 224 -23.53 -13.18 11.54
C GLU A 224 -22.03 -13.45 11.39
N ALA A 225 -21.50 -13.33 10.16
CA ALA A 225 -20.08 -13.50 9.89
C ALA A 225 -19.22 -12.42 10.58
N GLY A 226 -19.65 -11.16 10.54
CA GLY A 226 -18.96 -10.08 11.23
C GLY A 226 -19.02 -10.22 12.75
N GLN A 227 -20.14 -10.68 13.32
CA GLN A 227 -20.27 -10.96 14.74
C GLN A 227 -19.29 -12.07 15.17
N LYS A 228 -19.23 -13.19 14.42
CA LYS A 228 -18.25 -14.26 14.66
C LYS A 228 -16.80 -13.77 14.55
N ALA A 229 -16.51 -12.92 13.57
CA ALA A 229 -15.20 -12.31 13.40
C ALA A 229 -14.81 -11.43 14.60
N LEU A 230 -15.76 -10.64 15.11
CA LEU A 230 -15.54 -9.76 16.25
C LEU A 230 -15.41 -10.56 17.57
N ASP A 231 -16.26 -11.57 17.77
CA ASP A 231 -16.15 -12.50 18.91
C ASP A 231 -14.80 -13.21 18.90
N PHE A 232 -14.35 -13.70 17.74
CA PHE A 232 -13.02 -14.30 17.61
C PHE A 232 -11.92 -13.31 18.01
N TYR A 233 -11.92 -12.10 17.44
CA TYR A 233 -10.90 -11.11 17.67
C TYR A 233 -10.82 -10.65 19.14
N VAL A 234 -11.97 -10.30 19.73
CA VAL A 234 -12.04 -9.90 21.14
C VAL A 234 -11.81 -11.10 22.06
N GLY A 235 -12.25 -12.29 21.64
CA GLY A 235 -12.04 -13.56 22.34
C GLY A 235 -10.57 -13.91 22.54
N LEU A 236 -9.66 -13.46 21.69
CA LEU A 236 -8.20 -13.61 21.91
C LEU A 236 -7.78 -13.02 23.28
N ALA A 237 -8.35 -11.89 23.67
CA ALA A 237 -8.07 -11.26 24.96
C ALA A 237 -8.97 -11.78 26.10
N LYS A 238 -10.28 -11.83 25.87
CA LYS A 238 -11.27 -12.09 26.93
C LYS A 238 -11.42 -13.56 27.29
N GLU A 239 -11.52 -14.41 26.28
CA GLU A 239 -11.77 -15.86 26.46
C GLU A 239 -10.45 -16.63 26.54
N HIS A 240 -9.61 -16.45 25.54
CA HIS A 240 -8.38 -17.23 25.39
C HIS A 240 -7.22 -16.68 26.21
N LYS A 241 -7.26 -15.39 26.57
CA LYS A 241 -6.24 -14.69 27.37
C LYS A 241 -4.83 -14.83 26.78
N VAL A 242 -4.75 -14.78 25.44
CA VAL A 242 -3.48 -14.89 24.71
C VAL A 242 -2.88 -13.56 24.34
N THR A 243 -3.63 -12.48 24.59
CA THR A 243 -3.23 -11.09 24.38
C THR A 243 -3.91 -10.19 25.42
N ALA A 244 -3.50 -8.91 25.43
CA ALA A 244 -4.22 -7.83 26.13
C ALA A 244 -4.19 -6.59 25.25
N PHE A 245 -5.34 -5.94 25.08
CA PHE A 245 -5.38 -4.67 24.34
C PHE A 245 -4.54 -3.60 25.08
N GLY A 246 -3.75 -2.85 24.33
CA GLY A 246 -2.82 -1.87 24.90
C GLY A 246 -1.53 -2.48 25.48
N PHE A 247 -1.27 -3.77 25.31
CA PHE A 247 -0.02 -4.37 25.78
C PHE A 247 1.19 -3.69 25.11
N MET A 248 2.03 -3.05 25.94
CA MET A 248 3.18 -2.25 25.51
C MET A 248 2.82 -1.09 24.55
N ASP A 249 1.63 -0.51 24.71
CA ASP A 249 1.05 0.62 23.96
C ASP A 249 0.81 0.33 22.47
N GLU A 250 1.75 -0.30 21.79
CA GLU A 250 1.64 -0.64 20.38
C GLU A 250 1.98 -2.11 20.07
N PRO A 251 1.19 -2.82 19.27
CA PRO A 251 1.42 -4.22 18.91
C PRO A 251 2.84 -4.48 18.40
N GLN A 252 3.33 -3.63 17.49
CA GLN A 252 4.68 -3.75 16.94
C GLN A 252 5.80 -3.59 17.99
N ALA A 253 5.59 -2.78 19.04
CA ALA A 253 6.57 -2.59 20.10
C ALA A 253 6.78 -3.88 20.89
N ALA A 254 5.69 -4.59 21.21
CA ALA A 254 5.75 -5.87 21.89
C ALA A 254 6.52 -6.93 21.08
N PHE A 255 6.28 -7.01 19.77
CA PHE A 255 7.00 -7.95 18.90
C PHE A 255 8.48 -7.59 18.77
N LYS A 256 8.80 -6.33 18.54
CA LYS A 256 10.20 -5.82 18.47
C LYS A 256 10.99 -6.05 19.76
N ALA A 257 10.32 -5.95 20.89
CA ALA A 257 10.93 -6.21 22.20
C ALA A 257 11.07 -7.72 22.54
N GLY A 258 10.64 -8.61 21.64
CA GLY A 258 10.64 -10.06 21.88
C GLY A 258 9.64 -10.50 22.96
N ARG A 259 8.58 -9.71 23.20
CA ARG A 259 7.52 -9.93 24.19
C ARG A 259 6.21 -10.40 23.55
N ALA A 260 6.22 -10.72 22.26
CA ALA A 260 5.12 -11.32 21.54
C ALA A 260 5.62 -12.51 20.72
N GLY A 261 4.85 -13.63 20.73
CA GLY A 261 5.14 -14.81 19.93
C GLY A 261 4.79 -14.61 18.47
N MET A 262 3.66 -13.97 18.19
CA MET A 262 3.12 -13.72 16.85
C MET A 262 2.64 -12.28 16.72
N HIS A 263 2.67 -11.76 15.47
CA HIS A 263 2.25 -10.41 15.13
C HIS A 263 1.75 -10.37 13.69
N ILE A 264 0.58 -9.78 13.45
CA ILE A 264 0.08 -9.54 12.10
C ILE A 264 0.46 -8.11 11.68
N ASP A 265 1.22 -7.98 10.59
CA ASP A 265 1.63 -6.66 10.07
C ASP A 265 1.92 -6.74 8.56
N GLY A 266 2.16 -5.60 7.94
CA GLY A 266 2.48 -5.49 6.52
C GLY A 266 3.94 -5.72 6.19
N SER A 267 4.21 -6.02 4.91
CA SER A 267 5.57 -6.23 4.38
C SER A 267 6.53 -5.06 4.66
N PHE A 268 6.02 -3.83 4.78
CA PHE A 268 6.81 -2.64 5.15
C PHE A 268 7.48 -2.75 6.53
N ARG A 269 7.08 -3.71 7.37
CA ARG A 269 7.68 -3.95 8.69
C ARG A 269 9.08 -4.58 8.60
N ILE A 270 9.34 -5.36 7.57
CA ILE A 270 10.58 -6.14 7.36
C ILE A 270 11.84 -5.29 7.58
N GLY A 271 11.93 -4.14 6.94
CA GLY A 271 13.11 -3.27 7.04
C GLY A 271 13.40 -2.79 8.46
N SER A 272 12.37 -2.61 9.30
CA SER A 272 12.54 -2.21 10.71
C SER A 272 12.89 -3.39 11.61
N LEU A 273 12.38 -4.59 11.34
CA LEU A 273 12.69 -5.81 12.10
C LEU A 273 14.13 -6.28 11.86
N ASN A 274 14.62 -6.18 10.62
CA ASN A 274 16.00 -6.50 10.27
C ASN A 274 17.06 -5.67 11.03
N LYS A 275 16.68 -4.49 11.52
CA LYS A 275 17.55 -3.63 12.31
C LYS A 275 17.63 -4.01 13.79
N ILE A 276 16.79 -4.93 14.27
CA ILE A 276 16.73 -5.30 15.68
C ILE A 276 17.68 -6.44 15.98
N ARG A 277 18.77 -6.09 16.64
CA ARG A 277 19.80 -7.07 17.01
C ARG A 277 19.23 -8.12 17.97
N GLY A 278 19.38 -9.40 17.60
CA GLY A 278 18.99 -10.53 18.42
C GLY A 278 17.54 -10.98 18.28
N LEU A 279 16.70 -10.27 17.54
CA LEU A 279 15.36 -10.72 17.18
C LEU A 279 15.48 -11.69 15.99
N LYS A 280 15.18 -12.97 16.23
CA LYS A 280 15.02 -13.98 15.18
C LYS A 280 13.53 -14.10 14.86
N TRP A 281 13.14 -13.87 13.63
CA TRP A 281 11.75 -13.89 13.21
C TRP A 281 11.59 -14.60 11.87
N GLY A 282 10.40 -15.13 11.64
CA GLY A 282 9.97 -15.68 10.37
C GLY A 282 8.64 -15.08 9.95
N VAL A 283 8.22 -15.40 8.73
CA VAL A 283 6.96 -14.95 8.14
C VAL A 283 6.19 -16.15 7.60
N ALA A 284 4.87 -16.13 7.76
CA ALA A 284 3.94 -17.08 7.16
C ALA A 284 2.75 -16.35 6.54
N GLU A 285 2.04 -16.99 5.62
CA GLU A 285 0.73 -16.53 5.19
C GLU A 285 -0.20 -16.36 6.40
N LEU A 286 -1.20 -15.50 6.29
CA LEU A 286 -2.24 -15.41 7.33
C LEU A 286 -2.95 -16.76 7.48
N PRO A 287 -3.22 -17.22 8.71
CA PRO A 287 -3.98 -18.44 8.95
C PRO A 287 -5.34 -18.40 8.24
N ALA A 288 -5.75 -19.52 7.65
CA ALA A 288 -7.04 -19.64 6.99
C ALA A 288 -8.20 -19.65 8.00
N GLY A 289 -9.39 -19.26 7.54
CA GLY A 289 -10.63 -19.35 8.30
C GLY A 289 -11.04 -20.79 8.66
N PRO A 290 -12.13 -20.96 9.44
CA PRO A 290 -12.57 -22.26 9.92
C PRO A 290 -12.90 -23.28 8.82
N ASP A 291 -13.34 -22.80 7.66
CA ASP A 291 -13.67 -23.61 6.48
C ASP A 291 -12.51 -23.73 5.47
N GLY A 292 -11.33 -23.21 5.80
CA GLY A 292 -10.17 -23.13 4.91
C GLY A 292 -10.13 -21.90 4.02
N THR A 293 -11.09 -20.99 4.14
CA THR A 293 -11.13 -19.74 3.35
C THR A 293 -9.90 -18.90 3.65
N LYS A 294 -9.15 -18.54 2.60
CA LYS A 294 -8.04 -17.60 2.65
C LYS A 294 -8.55 -16.20 2.26
N SER A 295 -8.13 -15.20 2.99
CA SER A 295 -8.31 -13.79 2.65
C SER A 295 -7.10 -12.99 3.12
N ASN A 296 -6.85 -11.86 2.46
CA ASN A 296 -5.81 -10.94 2.85
C ASN A 296 -6.25 -9.50 2.59
N TYR A 297 -5.48 -8.56 3.09
CA TYR A 297 -5.64 -7.13 2.84
C TYR A 297 -4.40 -6.59 2.12
N SER A 298 -4.62 -5.74 1.13
CA SER A 298 -3.55 -5.02 0.44
C SER A 298 -3.74 -3.51 0.58
N SER A 299 -2.64 -2.83 0.86
CA SER A 299 -2.53 -1.38 0.77
C SER A 299 -1.38 -1.00 -0.15
N TYR A 300 -1.42 0.21 -0.71
CA TYR A 300 -0.37 0.65 -1.61
C TYR A 300 -0.32 2.16 -1.74
N TRP A 301 0.79 2.62 -2.30
CA TRP A 301 0.94 3.99 -2.77
C TRP A 301 0.85 4.00 -4.28
N VAL A 302 0.09 4.93 -4.81
CA VAL A 302 -0.17 5.07 -6.25
C VAL A 302 0.49 6.33 -6.77
N ASN A 303 0.85 6.32 -8.04
CA ASN A 303 1.27 7.49 -8.76
C ASN A 303 0.07 8.01 -9.56
N ALA A 304 -0.17 9.31 -9.51
CA ALA A 304 -1.26 9.99 -10.20
C ALA A 304 -0.72 11.20 -10.97
N ILE A 305 -1.34 11.51 -12.11
CA ILE A 305 -1.06 12.72 -12.87
C ILE A 305 -1.94 13.84 -12.31
N THR A 306 -1.33 14.97 -11.94
CA THR A 306 -2.07 16.11 -11.41
C THR A 306 -2.72 16.94 -12.53
N THR A 307 -3.72 17.75 -12.17
CA THR A 307 -4.35 18.67 -13.13
C THR A 307 -3.44 19.80 -13.59
N LYS A 308 -2.27 19.99 -12.97
CA LYS A 308 -1.23 20.93 -13.41
C LYS A 308 -0.52 20.44 -14.68
N ALA A 309 -0.40 19.13 -14.88
CA ALA A 309 0.27 18.57 -16.05
C ALA A 309 -0.60 18.72 -17.29
N GLU A 310 -0.18 19.60 -18.21
CA GLU A 310 -0.87 19.87 -19.48
C GLU A 310 0.11 19.80 -20.66
N GLY A 311 -0.40 19.58 -21.87
CA GLY A 311 0.39 19.54 -23.11
C GLY A 311 1.57 18.57 -23.03
N GLU A 312 2.76 19.02 -23.44
CA GLU A 312 3.97 18.19 -23.45
C GLU A 312 4.35 17.64 -22.06
N LYS A 313 4.06 18.37 -20.98
CA LYS A 313 4.28 17.87 -19.62
C LYS A 313 3.35 16.70 -19.28
N ARG A 314 2.09 16.75 -19.72
CA ARG A 314 1.17 15.61 -19.56
C ARG A 314 1.65 14.41 -20.33
N ASP A 315 2.10 14.58 -21.57
CA ASP A 315 2.62 13.48 -22.39
C ASP A 315 3.88 12.86 -21.77
N ALA A 316 4.77 13.69 -21.22
CA ALA A 316 5.95 13.22 -20.47
C ALA A 316 5.57 12.50 -19.18
N ALA A 317 4.58 13.01 -18.43
CA ALA A 317 4.05 12.37 -17.23
C ALA A 317 3.42 11.00 -17.53
N VAL A 318 2.70 10.87 -18.65
CA VAL A 318 2.13 9.59 -19.11
C VAL A 318 3.24 8.56 -19.38
N LYS A 319 4.29 8.94 -20.08
CA LYS A 319 5.46 8.05 -20.33
C LYS A 319 6.14 7.66 -19.02
N PHE A 320 6.30 8.61 -18.10
CA PHE A 320 6.88 8.31 -16.79
C PHE A 320 5.99 7.34 -15.99
N MET A 321 4.67 7.51 -16.02
CA MET A 321 3.73 6.57 -15.42
C MET A 321 3.86 5.16 -15.99
N GLN A 322 3.96 5.02 -17.33
CA GLN A 322 4.18 3.70 -17.96
C GLN A 322 5.47 3.05 -17.48
N TYR A 323 6.55 3.85 -17.38
CA TYR A 323 7.85 3.35 -16.94
C TYR A 323 7.84 2.89 -15.48
N VAL A 324 7.33 3.72 -14.54
CA VAL A 324 7.31 3.37 -13.11
C VAL A 324 6.30 2.28 -12.74
N THR A 325 5.47 1.86 -13.70
CA THR A 325 4.54 0.73 -13.57
C THR A 325 4.91 -0.45 -14.45
N SER A 326 6.12 -0.46 -15.02
CA SER A 326 6.68 -1.59 -15.76
C SER A 326 7.10 -2.74 -14.85
N ASP A 327 7.31 -3.90 -15.42
CA ASP A 327 7.77 -5.09 -14.70
C ASP A 327 9.17 -4.86 -14.11
N GLU A 328 10.06 -4.20 -14.86
CA GLU A 328 11.41 -3.84 -14.44
C GLU A 328 11.38 -2.88 -13.24
N ALA A 329 10.54 -1.86 -13.29
CA ALA A 329 10.39 -0.91 -12.18
C ALA A 329 9.88 -1.60 -10.90
N MET A 330 8.96 -2.54 -11.03
CA MET A 330 8.44 -3.32 -9.90
C MET A 330 9.52 -4.24 -9.30
N GLN A 331 10.37 -4.83 -10.11
CA GLN A 331 11.49 -5.65 -9.62
C GLN A 331 12.53 -4.78 -8.88
N VAL A 332 12.90 -3.62 -9.44
CA VAL A 332 13.77 -2.65 -8.75
C VAL A 332 13.18 -2.25 -7.40
N TRP A 333 11.87 -2.01 -7.36
CA TRP A 333 11.19 -1.62 -6.13
C TRP A 333 11.19 -2.73 -5.07
N LEU A 334 10.99 -3.97 -5.48
CA LEU A 334 11.11 -5.13 -4.59
C LEU A 334 12.53 -5.26 -4.03
N ASP A 335 13.54 -5.16 -4.88
CA ASP A 335 14.94 -5.39 -4.50
C ASP A 335 15.49 -4.28 -3.60
N VAL A 336 15.13 -3.02 -3.86
CA VAL A 336 15.68 -1.85 -3.15
C VAL A 336 14.82 -1.47 -1.93
N VAL A 337 13.50 -1.52 -2.05
CA VAL A 337 12.56 -1.08 -0.99
C VAL A 337 12.04 -2.24 -0.15
N GLY A 338 11.88 -3.43 -0.76
CA GLY A 338 11.22 -4.57 -0.15
C GLY A 338 9.69 -4.45 -0.14
N GLU A 339 9.12 -3.67 -1.05
CA GLU A 339 7.68 -3.65 -1.30
C GLU A 339 7.33 -4.52 -2.50
N LEU A 340 6.14 -5.11 -2.48
CA LEU A 340 5.78 -6.22 -3.36
C LEU A 340 5.39 -5.71 -4.75
N PRO A 341 5.68 -6.47 -5.82
CA PRO A 341 5.21 -6.12 -7.16
C PRO A 341 3.68 -6.04 -7.23
N ALA A 342 3.17 -5.07 -7.99
CA ALA A 342 1.73 -4.90 -8.18
C ALA A 342 1.14 -5.78 -9.30
N LYS A 343 2.01 -6.48 -10.06
CA LYS A 343 1.63 -7.37 -11.16
C LYS A 343 1.94 -8.83 -10.86
N PRO A 344 1.02 -9.76 -11.18
CA PRO A 344 1.25 -11.20 -11.08
C PRO A 344 2.46 -11.69 -11.88
N SER A 345 2.73 -11.10 -13.06
CA SER A 345 3.87 -11.42 -13.93
C SER A 345 5.22 -11.33 -13.20
N VAL A 346 5.37 -10.37 -12.31
CA VAL A 346 6.58 -10.17 -11.50
C VAL A 346 6.46 -10.86 -10.14
N GLY A 347 5.33 -10.66 -9.44
CA GLY A 347 5.15 -11.16 -8.09
C GLY A 347 5.14 -12.70 -8.02
N LEU A 348 4.42 -13.36 -8.91
CA LEU A 348 4.22 -14.81 -8.89
C LEU A 348 5.29 -15.58 -9.67
N THR A 349 6.43 -14.97 -9.99
CA THR A 349 7.60 -15.73 -10.45
C THR A 349 8.04 -16.73 -9.38
N GLU A 350 8.62 -17.86 -9.80
CA GLU A 350 9.08 -18.88 -8.88
C GLU A 350 10.07 -18.32 -7.83
N ALA A 351 10.96 -17.44 -8.25
CA ALA A 351 11.95 -16.81 -7.37
C ALA A 351 11.30 -15.94 -6.29
N ASN A 352 10.34 -15.09 -6.67
CA ASN A 352 9.70 -14.15 -5.75
C ASN A 352 8.66 -14.87 -4.85
N ALA A 353 7.85 -15.77 -5.41
CA ALA A 353 6.82 -16.49 -4.67
C ALA A 353 7.40 -17.50 -3.64
N ASN A 354 8.59 -18.03 -3.89
CA ASN A 354 9.28 -18.97 -2.98
C ASN A 354 10.33 -18.28 -2.07
N ASN A 355 10.44 -16.96 -2.12
CA ASN A 355 11.32 -16.24 -1.21
C ASN A 355 10.86 -16.44 0.25
N ASP A 356 11.79 -16.76 1.15
CA ASP A 356 11.49 -17.09 2.55
C ASP A 356 10.82 -15.94 3.31
N VAL A 357 11.10 -14.70 2.94
CA VAL A 357 10.60 -13.50 3.62
C VAL A 357 9.43 -12.86 2.87
N PHE A 358 9.58 -12.63 1.57
CA PHE A 358 8.56 -11.96 0.77
C PHE A 358 7.50 -12.92 0.21
N GLY A 359 7.84 -14.19 0.02
CA GLY A 359 6.95 -15.19 -0.58
C GLY A 359 5.58 -15.30 0.10
N PRO A 360 5.47 -15.40 1.44
CA PRO A 360 4.17 -15.43 2.11
C PRO A 360 3.29 -14.22 1.85
N PHE A 361 3.88 -13.02 1.80
CA PHE A 361 3.16 -11.80 1.43
C PHE A 361 2.70 -11.83 -0.03
N ILE A 362 3.60 -12.21 -0.95
CA ILE A 362 3.35 -12.25 -2.39
C ILE A 362 2.23 -13.25 -2.71
N ARG A 363 2.28 -14.45 -2.16
CA ARG A 363 1.20 -15.44 -2.33
C ARG A 363 -0.13 -14.94 -1.78
N GLY A 364 -0.08 -14.16 -0.69
CA GLY A 364 -1.24 -13.51 -0.10
C GLY A 364 -1.91 -12.46 -1.00
N LEU A 365 -1.21 -11.90 -1.98
CA LEU A 365 -1.79 -10.93 -2.94
C LEU A 365 -2.85 -11.54 -3.85
N ALA A 366 -2.77 -12.85 -4.13
CA ALA A 366 -3.70 -13.53 -5.02
C ALA A 366 -5.16 -13.53 -4.49
N TYR A 367 -5.33 -13.38 -3.16
CA TYR A 367 -6.63 -13.33 -2.50
C TYR A 367 -6.78 -12.11 -1.58
N ALA A 368 -6.02 -11.05 -1.85
CA ALA A 368 -6.08 -9.81 -1.10
C ALA A 368 -7.19 -8.89 -1.63
N ASN A 369 -7.80 -8.17 -0.70
CA ASN A 369 -8.80 -7.15 -0.95
C ASN A 369 -8.27 -5.79 -0.51
N THR A 370 -8.86 -4.73 -1.02
CA THR A 370 -8.54 -3.34 -0.65
C THR A 370 -9.81 -2.57 -0.35
N THR A 371 -9.90 -1.99 0.84
CA THR A 371 -11.04 -1.17 1.23
C THR A 371 -11.04 0.15 0.45
N LYS A 372 -12.15 0.49 -0.21
CA LYS A 372 -12.35 1.83 -0.77
C LYS A 372 -12.81 2.77 0.32
N PHE A 373 -11.90 3.55 0.87
CA PHE A 373 -12.22 4.47 1.95
C PHE A 373 -12.92 5.73 1.45
N ALA A 374 -13.99 6.13 2.15
CA ALA A 374 -14.51 7.48 2.10
C ALA A 374 -13.70 8.42 3.02
N ASN A 375 -13.43 7.98 4.25
CA ASN A 375 -12.56 8.65 5.20
C ASN A 375 -11.85 7.60 6.08
N GLU A 376 -10.61 7.26 5.73
CA GLU A 376 -9.84 6.19 6.38
C GLU A 376 -9.77 6.37 7.90
N SER A 377 -9.46 7.57 8.37
CA SER A 377 -9.27 7.83 9.81
C SER A 377 -10.56 7.67 10.60
N ALA A 378 -11.68 8.18 10.08
CA ALA A 378 -12.99 8.06 10.74
C ALA A 378 -13.51 6.62 10.72
N GLN A 379 -13.34 5.92 9.59
CA GLN A 379 -13.74 4.51 9.46
C GLN A 379 -12.89 3.59 10.36
N ARG A 380 -11.60 3.89 10.56
CA ARG A 380 -10.76 3.18 11.52
C ARG A 380 -11.19 3.45 12.97
N GLN A 381 -11.53 4.70 13.30
CA GLN A 381 -11.99 5.07 14.64
C GLN A 381 -13.26 4.29 15.01
N ALA A 382 -14.23 4.14 14.09
CA ALA A 382 -15.45 3.37 14.34
C ALA A 382 -15.14 1.92 14.75
N LEU A 383 -14.13 1.27 14.14
CA LEU A 383 -13.71 -0.08 14.53
C LEU A 383 -12.91 -0.12 15.85
N MET A 384 -12.12 0.92 16.14
CA MET A 384 -11.46 1.04 17.44
C MET A 384 -12.49 1.14 18.58
N ASP A 385 -13.50 1.97 18.38
CA ASP A 385 -14.59 2.17 19.35
C ASP A 385 -15.44 0.89 19.49
N MET A 386 -15.67 0.15 18.40
CA MET A 386 -16.36 -1.13 18.42
C MET A 386 -15.69 -2.13 19.38
N VAL A 387 -14.38 -2.29 19.28
CA VAL A 387 -13.63 -3.16 20.18
C VAL A 387 -13.65 -2.65 21.62
N SER A 388 -13.52 -1.34 21.81
CA SER A 388 -13.61 -0.71 23.15
C SER A 388 -14.95 -0.96 23.82
N ARG A 389 -16.06 -0.90 23.09
CA ARG A 389 -17.43 -1.22 23.59
C ARG A 389 -17.51 -2.64 24.13
N MET A 390 -16.88 -3.63 23.48
CA MET A 390 -16.85 -5.00 24.01
C MET A 390 -15.85 -5.16 25.14
N ASP A 391 -14.65 -4.60 24.99
CA ASP A 391 -13.56 -4.83 25.95
C ASP A 391 -13.77 -4.10 27.27
N ILE A 392 -14.17 -2.83 27.21
CA ILE A 392 -14.27 -1.93 28.37
C ILE A 392 -15.72 -1.82 28.89
N GLU A 393 -16.69 -1.64 27.96
CA GLU A 393 -18.07 -1.39 28.34
C GLU A 393 -18.89 -2.69 28.50
N GLY A 394 -18.36 -3.83 28.09
CA GLY A 394 -18.98 -5.15 28.25
C GLY A 394 -20.18 -5.40 27.32
N GLN A 395 -20.28 -4.65 26.20
CA GLN A 395 -21.30 -4.90 25.19
C GLN A 395 -21.08 -6.25 24.49
N THR A 396 -22.14 -6.81 23.97
CA THR A 396 -22.07 -8.00 23.10
C THR A 396 -21.54 -7.61 21.70
N ALA A 397 -21.07 -8.59 20.95
CA ALA A 397 -20.64 -8.37 19.56
C ALA A 397 -21.79 -7.80 18.70
N VAL A 398 -23.02 -8.25 18.93
CA VAL A 398 -24.23 -7.76 18.20
C VAL A 398 -24.43 -6.26 18.46
N GLU A 399 -24.33 -5.81 19.70
CA GLU A 399 -24.51 -4.40 20.06
C GLU A 399 -23.36 -3.55 19.52
N ALA A 400 -22.11 -3.93 19.78
CA ALA A 400 -20.94 -3.18 19.38
C ALA A 400 -20.82 -3.02 17.86
N ILE A 401 -21.04 -4.10 17.10
CA ILE A 401 -20.95 -4.08 15.63
C ILE A 401 -22.08 -3.27 15.00
N SER A 402 -23.30 -3.31 15.58
CA SER A 402 -24.44 -2.52 15.09
C SER A 402 -24.19 -1.03 15.18
N VAL A 403 -23.60 -0.57 16.30
CA VAL A 403 -23.23 0.83 16.47
C VAL A 403 -22.14 1.23 15.47
N ALA A 404 -21.06 0.46 15.39
CA ALA A 404 -19.95 0.74 14.48
C ALA A 404 -20.40 0.79 13.00
N ALA A 405 -21.24 -0.16 12.58
CA ALA A 405 -21.76 -0.20 11.22
C ALA A 405 -22.66 1.03 10.93
N THR A 406 -23.44 1.49 11.89
CA THR A 406 -24.28 2.69 11.75
C THR A 406 -23.41 3.95 11.62
N GLU A 407 -22.37 4.08 12.46
CA GLU A 407 -21.42 5.19 12.42
C GLU A 407 -20.64 5.22 11.10
N GLU A 408 -20.15 4.07 10.65
CA GLU A 408 -19.41 3.96 9.39
C GLU A 408 -20.33 4.18 8.18
N GLN A 409 -21.56 3.66 8.19
CA GLN A 409 -22.52 3.91 7.10
C GLN A 409 -22.85 5.41 6.97
N LYS A 410 -22.91 6.14 8.08
CA LYS A 410 -23.10 7.59 8.04
C LYS A 410 -21.94 8.28 7.32
N ILE A 411 -20.69 7.88 7.59
CA ILE A 411 -19.50 8.39 6.89
C ILE A 411 -19.60 8.12 5.38
N LEU A 412 -20.00 6.90 4.99
CA LEU A 412 -20.18 6.54 3.58
C LEU A 412 -21.28 7.37 2.92
N ASN A 413 -22.42 7.55 3.60
CA ASN A 413 -23.54 8.35 3.08
C ASN A 413 -23.17 9.83 2.91
N GLU A 414 -22.43 10.41 3.84
CA GLU A 414 -21.93 11.79 3.74
C GLU A 414 -20.99 11.97 2.55
N TYR A 415 -20.27 10.94 2.19
CA TYR A 415 -19.33 10.96 1.07
C TYR A 415 -20.03 10.69 -0.28
N TYR A 416 -20.76 9.57 -0.39
CA TYR A 416 -21.36 9.12 -1.65
C TYR A 416 -22.75 9.71 -1.92
N GLY A 417 -23.40 10.31 -0.94
CA GLY A 417 -24.74 10.88 -1.05
C GLY A 417 -24.77 12.34 -1.53
N LYS A 418 -23.61 12.89 -1.97
CA LYS A 418 -23.47 14.27 -2.46
C LYS A 418 -23.94 14.45 -3.90
#